data_000f60a29d11a680b73de0970951b507
#
_entry.id   000f60a29d11a680b73de0970951b507
#
_cell.length_a   1.000
_cell.length_b   1.000
_cell.length_c   1.000
_cell.angle_alpha   90.00
_cell.angle_beta   90.00
_cell.angle_gamma   90.00
#
_symmetry.space_group_name_H-M   'P 1'
#
loop_
_entity.id
_entity.type
_entity.pdbx_description
1 polymer ?
#
loop_
_entity_poly.entity_id
_entity_poly.type
_entity_poly.pdbx_seq_one_letter_code
_entity_poly.pdbx_strand_id
1 'polypeptide(L)'
;DFGHEVVCVDKDPRKVEMLEAGKIPIFEPGLDQLLAKNVAAGRLSFTGDLKAAVDGADAIFIAVGTPTRRGDGHADLTYVMAAAEEIAEAMTDYAVVVTKSTVPVGTNRQVKQIIRKVRPEAEFDVASNPEFLREGAAIDDFMRPDRVVVGVETKRARKVMGDIYRP
;
A
#
# COMPACT_ATOMS: atom_id res chain seq x y z
N ASP A 1 6.49 11.36 -4.76
CA ASP A 1 7.13 12.65 -5.02
C ASP A 1 6.48 13.82 -4.22
N PHE A 2 5.44 13.53 -3.44
CA PHE A 2 4.74 14.54 -2.59
C PHE A 2 5.47 14.84 -1.27
N GLY A 3 6.69 14.35 -1.07
CA GLY A 3 7.51 14.66 0.10
C GLY A 3 7.35 13.70 1.28
N HIS A 4 6.58 12.63 1.13
CA HIS A 4 6.44 11.60 2.16
C HIS A 4 7.66 10.70 2.23
N GLU A 5 7.94 10.18 3.43
CA GLU A 5 8.86 9.07 3.63
C GLU A 5 8.10 7.76 3.41
N VAL A 6 8.63 6.88 2.58
CA VAL A 6 7.98 5.63 2.17
C VAL A 6 8.93 4.46 2.34
N VAL A 7 8.49 3.44 3.04
CA VAL A 7 9.18 2.16 3.13
C VAL A 7 8.37 1.13 2.36
N CYS A 8 8.95 0.56 1.31
CA CYS A 8 8.33 -0.52 0.54
C CYS A 8 8.76 -1.88 1.10
N VAL A 9 7.78 -2.72 1.39
CA VAL A 9 8.01 -4.08 1.90
C VAL A 9 7.66 -5.10 0.83
N ASP A 10 8.57 -6.03 0.55
CA ASP A 10 8.27 -7.22 -0.26
C ASP A 10 8.87 -8.46 0.42
N LYS A 11 8.15 -9.58 0.35
CA LYS A 11 8.58 -10.86 0.92
C LYS A 11 9.65 -11.57 0.07
N ASP A 12 9.76 -11.24 -1.20
CA ASP A 12 10.78 -11.80 -2.07
C ASP A 12 12.10 -11.03 -1.90
N PRO A 13 13.11 -11.60 -1.23
CA PRO A 13 14.37 -10.93 -0.98
C PRO A 13 15.08 -10.52 -2.28
N ARG A 14 14.87 -11.27 -3.37
CA ARG A 14 15.46 -10.94 -4.68
C ARG A 14 14.90 -9.64 -5.24
N LYS A 15 13.59 -9.35 -4.98
CA LYS A 15 13.01 -8.06 -5.38
C LYS A 15 13.54 -6.93 -4.54
N VAL A 16 13.68 -7.12 -3.24
CA VAL A 16 14.28 -6.12 -2.33
C VAL A 16 15.69 -5.79 -2.77
N GLU A 17 16.55 -6.80 -2.95
CA GLU A 17 17.93 -6.63 -3.43
C GLU A 17 18.00 -5.92 -4.81
N MET A 18 17.08 -6.25 -5.72
CA MET A 18 16.99 -5.62 -7.03
C MET A 18 16.67 -4.13 -6.91
N LEU A 19 15.68 -3.79 -6.08
CA LEU A 19 15.24 -2.40 -5.85
C LEU A 19 16.30 -1.58 -5.12
N GLU A 20 16.99 -2.15 -4.14
CA GLU A 20 18.13 -1.54 -3.45
C GLU A 20 19.30 -1.28 -4.42
N ALA A 21 19.50 -2.16 -5.42
CA ALA A 21 20.46 -1.96 -6.50
C ALA A 21 19.99 -0.96 -7.57
N GLY A 22 18.86 -0.26 -7.36
CA GLY A 22 18.30 0.72 -8.30
C GLY A 22 17.65 0.12 -9.54
N LYS A 23 17.37 -1.18 -9.53
CA LYS A 23 16.71 -1.88 -10.66
C LYS A 23 15.23 -2.06 -10.35
N ILE A 24 14.36 -1.75 -11.31
CA ILE A 24 12.91 -1.94 -11.19
C ILE A 24 12.47 -3.28 -11.80
N PRO A 25 11.56 -4.02 -11.16
CA PRO A 25 11.08 -5.33 -11.65
C PRO A 25 10.02 -5.22 -12.75
N ILE A 26 9.58 -4.02 -13.08
CA ILE A 26 8.52 -3.74 -14.07
C ILE A 26 9.01 -2.70 -15.08
N PHE A 27 8.43 -2.68 -16.27
CA PHE A 27 8.69 -1.63 -17.24
C PHE A 27 7.66 -0.50 -17.09
N GLU A 28 8.13 0.69 -16.65
CA GLU A 28 7.33 1.91 -16.65
C GLU A 28 8.26 3.09 -16.99
N PRO A 29 7.99 3.84 -18.06
CA PRO A 29 8.84 4.95 -18.47
C PRO A 29 9.08 5.98 -17.37
N GLY A 30 10.34 6.27 -17.04
CA GLY A 30 10.74 7.25 -16.02
C GLY A 30 10.67 6.79 -14.57
N LEU A 31 10.23 5.55 -14.30
CA LEU A 31 10.15 5.02 -12.95
C LEU A 31 11.53 4.82 -12.32
N ASP A 32 12.52 4.43 -13.12
CA ASP A 32 13.92 4.30 -12.72
C ASP A 32 14.50 5.63 -12.19
N GLN A 33 14.24 6.71 -12.90
CA GLN A 33 14.66 8.06 -12.51
C GLN A 33 13.96 8.53 -11.24
N LEU A 34 12.65 8.28 -11.15
CA LEU A 34 11.84 8.62 -9.98
C LEU A 34 12.30 7.85 -8.74
N LEU A 35 12.60 6.56 -8.88
CA LEU A 35 13.15 5.72 -7.83
C LEU A 35 14.50 6.26 -7.36
N ALA A 36 15.45 6.44 -8.27
CA ALA A 36 16.79 6.93 -7.96
C ALA A 36 16.75 8.28 -7.23
N LYS A 37 15.91 9.22 -7.67
CA LYS A 37 15.71 10.53 -7.05
C LYS A 37 15.23 10.41 -5.61
N ASN A 38 14.24 9.55 -5.33
CA ASN A 38 13.65 9.46 -4.01
C ASN A 38 14.53 8.65 -3.03
N VAL A 39 15.24 7.62 -3.51
CA VAL A 39 16.24 6.90 -2.73
C VAL A 39 17.39 7.82 -2.34
N ALA A 40 17.96 8.56 -3.29
CA ALA A 40 19.04 9.53 -3.03
C ALA A 40 18.62 10.64 -2.05
N ALA A 41 17.34 11.02 -2.03
CA ALA A 41 16.79 11.99 -1.09
C ALA A 41 16.40 11.40 0.28
N GLY A 42 16.63 10.09 0.50
CA GLY A 42 16.30 9.40 1.75
C GLY A 42 14.78 9.24 2.00
N ARG A 43 13.94 9.45 0.99
CA ARG A 43 12.48 9.36 1.12
C ARG A 43 11.89 8.01 0.71
N LEU A 44 12.70 7.15 0.10
CA LEU A 44 12.26 5.83 -0.35
C LEU A 44 13.29 4.80 0.06
N SER A 45 12.83 3.76 0.73
CA SER A 45 13.63 2.60 1.11
C SER A 45 12.86 1.30 0.89
N PHE A 46 13.58 0.18 0.90
CA PHE A 46 13.04 -1.15 0.67
C PHE A 46 13.48 -2.10 1.79
N THR A 47 12.63 -3.03 2.16
CA THR A 47 12.96 -4.01 3.20
C THR A 47 12.08 -5.25 3.09
N GLY A 48 12.56 -6.38 3.64
CA GLY A 48 11.74 -7.57 3.91
C GLY A 48 11.14 -7.58 5.33
N ASP A 49 11.54 -6.63 6.20
CA ASP A 49 11.09 -6.56 7.59
C ASP A 49 9.84 -5.68 7.71
N LEU A 50 8.67 -6.33 7.68
CA LEU A 50 7.38 -5.65 7.85
C LEU A 50 7.27 -4.96 9.21
N LYS A 51 7.79 -5.58 10.27
CA LYS A 51 7.66 -5.02 11.62
C LYS A 51 8.40 -3.69 11.77
N ALA A 52 9.63 -3.63 11.27
CA ALA A 52 10.39 -2.38 11.24
C ALA A 52 9.76 -1.32 10.34
N ALA A 53 9.14 -1.73 9.23
CA ALA A 53 8.54 -0.81 8.26
C ALA A 53 7.21 -0.19 8.74
N VAL A 54 6.43 -0.89 9.57
CA VAL A 54 5.14 -0.36 10.07
C VAL A 54 5.27 0.44 11.36
N ASP A 55 6.42 0.38 12.02
CA ASP A 55 6.68 1.14 13.24
C ASP A 55 6.62 2.65 12.96
N GLY A 56 5.72 3.35 13.64
CA GLY A 56 5.48 4.78 13.45
C GLY A 56 4.85 5.19 12.12
N ALA A 57 4.36 4.24 11.31
CA ALA A 57 3.73 4.56 10.03
C ALA A 57 2.33 5.18 10.22
N ASP A 58 2.05 6.34 9.61
CA ASP A 58 0.72 6.95 9.59
C ASP A 58 -0.29 6.16 8.75
N ALA A 59 0.19 5.54 7.67
CA ALA A 59 -0.63 4.75 6.75
C ALA A 59 0.14 3.55 6.20
N ILE A 60 -0.52 2.40 6.10
CA ILE A 60 0.03 1.15 5.60
C ILE A 60 -0.79 0.71 4.39
N PHE A 61 -0.18 0.74 3.20
CA PHE A 61 -0.84 0.42 1.94
C PHE A 61 -0.70 -1.07 1.60
N ILE A 62 -1.82 -1.77 1.50
CA ILE A 62 -1.89 -3.12 0.94
C ILE A 62 -1.97 -2.98 -0.58
N ALA A 63 -0.84 -3.24 -1.25
CA ALA A 63 -0.67 -3.15 -2.70
C ALA A 63 -0.27 -4.51 -3.31
N VAL A 64 -0.80 -5.60 -2.75
CA VAL A 64 -0.56 -6.96 -3.22
C VAL A 64 -1.42 -7.29 -4.43
N GLY A 65 -0.96 -8.24 -5.26
CA GLY A 65 -1.72 -8.70 -6.41
C GLY A 65 -3.05 -9.35 -6.01
N THR A 66 -4.09 -9.13 -6.82
CA THR A 66 -5.41 -9.75 -6.70
C THR A 66 -5.72 -10.53 -8.00
N PRO A 67 -5.01 -11.65 -8.27
CA PRO A 67 -5.21 -12.39 -9.50
C PRO A 67 -6.64 -12.94 -9.60
N THR A 68 -7.11 -13.11 -10.82
CA THR A 68 -8.40 -13.73 -11.07
C THR A 68 -8.33 -15.22 -10.73
N ARG A 69 -9.25 -15.71 -9.91
CA ARG A 69 -9.36 -17.15 -9.61
C ARG A 69 -9.76 -17.93 -10.86
N ARG A 70 -9.09 -19.06 -11.05
CA ARG A 70 -9.47 -20.00 -12.11
C ARG A 70 -10.80 -20.64 -11.76
N GLY A 71 -11.79 -20.48 -12.63
CA GLY A 71 -13.09 -21.17 -12.55
C GLY A 71 -14.29 -20.26 -12.30
N ASP A 72 -14.22 -19.30 -11.42
CA ASP A 72 -15.34 -18.41 -11.09
C ASP A 72 -15.15 -16.93 -11.53
N GLY A 73 -13.95 -16.57 -11.98
CA GLY A 73 -13.64 -15.21 -12.44
C GLY A 73 -13.55 -14.16 -11.33
N HIS A 74 -13.69 -14.56 -10.05
CA HIS A 74 -13.56 -13.62 -8.94
C HIS A 74 -12.10 -13.33 -8.59
N ALA A 75 -11.86 -12.16 -7.97
CA ALA A 75 -10.54 -11.81 -7.46
C ALA A 75 -10.13 -12.75 -6.32
N ASP A 76 -8.89 -13.24 -6.35
CA ASP A 76 -8.31 -13.97 -5.24
C ASP A 76 -7.82 -12.98 -4.19
N LEU A 77 -8.48 -12.96 -3.04
CA LEU A 77 -8.20 -12.06 -1.93
C LEU A 77 -7.23 -12.67 -0.90
N THR A 78 -6.73 -13.89 -1.13
CA THR A 78 -5.86 -14.59 -0.18
C THR A 78 -4.66 -13.73 0.23
N TYR A 79 -4.02 -13.06 -0.74
CA TYR A 79 -2.87 -12.19 -0.46
C TYR A 79 -3.24 -10.95 0.34
N VAL A 80 -4.42 -10.36 0.07
CA VAL A 80 -4.93 -9.19 0.82
C VAL A 80 -5.19 -9.56 2.28
N MET A 81 -5.83 -10.73 2.51
CA MET A 81 -6.15 -11.19 3.86
C MET A 81 -4.89 -11.57 4.64
N ALA A 82 -3.93 -12.26 4.00
CA ALA A 82 -2.64 -12.59 4.62
C ALA A 82 -1.85 -11.32 4.99
N ALA A 83 -1.82 -10.32 4.10
CA ALA A 83 -1.19 -9.04 4.40
C ALA A 83 -1.87 -8.33 5.59
N ALA A 84 -3.20 -8.39 5.70
CA ALA A 84 -3.93 -7.80 6.82
C ALA A 84 -3.61 -8.49 8.16
N GLU A 85 -3.44 -9.83 8.18
CA GLU A 85 -3.01 -10.58 9.36
C GLU A 85 -1.61 -10.17 9.80
N GLU A 86 -0.65 -10.14 8.89
CA GLU A 86 0.73 -9.78 9.17
C GLU A 86 0.88 -8.33 9.63
N ILE A 87 0.15 -7.41 9.01
CA ILE A 87 0.09 -6.01 9.44
C ILE A 87 -0.44 -5.93 10.87
N ALA A 88 -1.51 -6.67 11.20
CA ALA A 88 -2.07 -6.69 12.54
C ALA A 88 -1.07 -7.18 13.60
N GLU A 89 -0.27 -8.20 13.26
CA GLU A 89 0.78 -8.73 14.14
C GLU A 89 1.93 -7.73 14.34
N ALA A 90 2.25 -6.95 13.31
CA ALA A 90 3.38 -6.05 13.29
C ALA A 90 3.09 -4.65 13.88
N MET A 91 1.85 -4.15 13.75
CA MET A 91 1.45 -2.81 14.19
C MET A 91 1.63 -2.63 15.71
N THR A 92 2.19 -1.48 16.11
CA THR A 92 2.32 -1.06 17.52
C THR A 92 1.44 0.15 17.83
N ASP A 93 1.31 1.06 16.89
CA ASP A 93 0.64 2.34 17.05
C ASP A 93 -0.55 2.46 16.07
N TYR A 94 -1.29 3.57 16.20
CA TYR A 94 -2.37 3.86 15.28
C TYR A 94 -1.86 4.07 13.86
N ALA A 95 -2.46 3.35 12.91
CA ALA A 95 -2.26 3.59 11.48
C ALA A 95 -3.56 3.44 10.70
N VAL A 96 -3.60 4.05 9.52
CA VAL A 96 -4.67 3.78 8.54
C VAL A 96 -4.21 2.64 7.62
N VAL A 97 -4.88 1.49 7.67
CA VAL A 97 -4.62 0.38 6.76
C VAL A 97 -5.41 0.59 5.48
N VAL A 98 -4.71 0.78 4.38
CA VAL A 98 -5.28 1.23 3.10
C VAL A 98 -5.24 0.10 2.08
N THR A 99 -6.39 -0.32 1.57
CA THR A 99 -6.46 -1.25 0.44
C THR A 99 -6.29 -0.46 -0.86
N LYS A 100 -5.14 -0.61 -1.51
CA LYS A 100 -4.82 0.02 -2.80
C LYS A 100 -5.27 -0.85 -3.97
N SER A 101 -5.21 -2.16 -3.83
CA SER A 101 -5.63 -3.13 -4.84
C SER A 101 -7.12 -2.99 -5.19
N THR A 102 -7.47 -3.27 -6.44
CA THR A 102 -8.87 -3.35 -6.87
C THR A 102 -9.52 -4.59 -6.27
N VAL A 103 -10.48 -4.38 -5.38
CA VAL A 103 -11.13 -5.44 -4.61
C VAL A 103 -12.65 -5.30 -4.63
N PRO A 104 -13.41 -6.39 -4.47
CA PRO A 104 -14.86 -6.37 -4.35
C PRO A 104 -15.35 -5.53 -3.16
N VAL A 105 -16.58 -5.02 -3.28
CA VAL A 105 -17.28 -4.35 -2.18
C VAL A 105 -17.33 -5.26 -0.96
N GLY A 106 -17.02 -4.71 0.23
CA GLY A 106 -17.01 -5.48 1.48
C GLY A 106 -15.63 -6.00 1.89
N THR A 107 -14.62 -6.01 1.01
CA THR A 107 -13.27 -6.47 1.35
C THR A 107 -12.67 -5.70 2.52
N ASN A 108 -12.84 -4.39 2.58
CA ASN A 108 -12.32 -3.57 3.69
C ASN A 108 -12.95 -3.93 5.05
N ARG A 109 -14.20 -4.38 5.06
CA ARG A 109 -14.83 -4.90 6.29
C ARG A 109 -14.15 -6.20 6.74
N GLN A 110 -13.80 -7.07 5.80
CA GLN A 110 -13.06 -8.30 6.10
C GLN A 110 -11.66 -7.99 6.63
N VAL A 111 -10.93 -7.07 6.00
CA VAL A 111 -9.63 -6.58 6.50
C VAL A 111 -9.77 -6.07 7.94
N LYS A 112 -10.77 -5.23 8.22
CA LYS A 112 -11.04 -4.72 9.56
C LYS A 112 -11.33 -5.84 10.58
N GLN A 113 -12.13 -6.84 10.18
CA GLN A 113 -12.43 -7.99 11.02
C GLN A 113 -11.21 -8.85 11.32
N ILE A 114 -10.33 -9.07 10.33
CA ILE A 114 -9.08 -9.82 10.50
C ILE A 114 -8.18 -9.10 11.50
N ILE A 115 -7.92 -7.82 11.31
CA ILE A 115 -7.08 -7.04 12.20
C ILE A 115 -7.65 -7.08 13.64
N ARG A 116 -8.96 -6.90 13.81
CA ARG A 116 -9.60 -7.00 15.12
C ARG A 116 -9.52 -8.39 15.75
N LYS A 117 -9.56 -9.44 14.95
CA LYS A 117 -9.43 -10.83 15.42
C LYS A 117 -8.01 -11.13 15.88
N VAL A 118 -6.99 -10.68 15.12
CA VAL A 118 -5.58 -10.91 15.44
C VAL A 118 -5.14 -10.04 16.61
N ARG A 119 -5.57 -8.77 16.62
CA ARG A 119 -5.19 -7.79 17.63
C ARG A 119 -6.38 -6.94 18.07
N PRO A 120 -7.18 -7.44 19.03
CA PRO A 120 -8.43 -6.77 19.46
C PRO A 120 -8.23 -5.35 19.99
N GLU A 121 -7.08 -5.08 20.62
CA GLU A 121 -6.73 -3.78 21.23
C GLU A 121 -6.09 -2.79 20.26
N ALA A 122 -5.79 -3.19 19.00
CA ALA A 122 -5.12 -2.31 18.06
C ALA A 122 -5.96 -1.05 17.77
N GLU A 123 -5.32 0.11 17.76
CA GLU A 123 -5.90 1.34 17.26
C GLU A 123 -5.62 1.48 15.77
N PHE A 124 -6.65 1.41 14.94
CA PHE A 124 -6.52 1.56 13.49
C PHE A 124 -7.82 1.96 12.84
N ASP A 125 -7.70 2.50 11.65
CA ASP A 125 -8.80 2.65 10.69
C ASP A 125 -8.50 1.89 9.41
N VAL A 126 -9.53 1.61 8.61
CA VAL A 126 -9.37 1.01 7.29
C VAL A 126 -9.89 1.98 6.23
N ALA A 127 -9.11 2.15 5.16
CA ALA A 127 -9.48 2.95 4.01
C ALA A 127 -9.43 2.15 2.72
N SER A 128 -10.25 2.53 1.74
CA SER A 128 -10.12 2.09 0.35
C SER A 128 -9.56 3.22 -0.48
N ASN A 129 -8.59 2.91 -1.33
CA ASN A 129 -8.00 3.86 -2.25
C ASN A 129 -7.64 3.16 -3.56
N PRO A 130 -8.64 2.79 -4.38
CA PRO A 130 -8.39 2.15 -5.66
C PRO A 130 -7.58 3.09 -6.56
N GLU A 131 -6.72 2.50 -7.37
CA GLU A 131 -5.96 3.20 -8.39
C GLU A 131 -6.58 2.98 -9.78
N PHE A 132 -6.27 3.89 -10.70
CA PHE A 132 -6.75 3.88 -12.09
C PHE A 132 -5.58 4.09 -13.06
N LEU A 133 -4.43 3.49 -12.75
CA LEU A 133 -3.19 3.67 -13.49
C LEU A 133 -3.17 2.79 -14.73
N ARG A 134 -2.67 3.35 -15.83
CA ARG A 134 -2.44 2.61 -17.07
C ARG A 134 -0.98 2.23 -17.18
N GLU A 135 -0.72 0.97 -17.52
CA GLU A 135 0.65 0.52 -17.80
C GLU A 135 1.30 1.38 -18.90
N GLY A 136 2.52 1.82 -18.69
CA GLY A 136 3.27 2.69 -19.59
C GLY A 136 2.93 4.18 -19.50
N ALA A 137 1.94 4.57 -18.67
CA ALA A 137 1.57 5.95 -18.39
C ALA A 137 1.24 6.18 -16.90
N ALA A 138 1.62 5.23 -16.03
CA ALA A 138 1.21 5.22 -14.63
C ALA A 138 1.74 6.42 -13.84
N ILE A 139 2.91 6.93 -14.16
CA ILE A 139 3.48 8.10 -13.49
C ILE A 139 2.64 9.35 -13.77
N ASP A 140 2.29 9.60 -15.03
CA ASP A 140 1.46 10.75 -15.39
C ASP A 140 0.05 10.63 -14.82
N ASP A 141 -0.55 9.43 -14.89
CA ASP A 141 -1.87 9.17 -14.31
C ASP A 141 -1.88 9.38 -12.78
N PHE A 142 -0.79 9.06 -12.09
CA PHE A 142 -0.66 9.29 -10.65
C PHE A 142 -0.40 10.74 -10.29
N MET A 143 0.45 11.43 -11.06
CA MET A 143 0.87 12.82 -10.78
C MET A 143 -0.19 13.85 -11.19
N ARG A 144 -1.05 13.50 -12.16
CA ARG A 144 -2.11 14.37 -12.69
C ARG A 144 -3.42 13.60 -12.85
N PRO A 145 -3.94 13.02 -11.76
CA PRO A 145 -5.15 12.22 -11.82
C PRO A 145 -6.38 13.11 -12.06
N ASP A 146 -7.33 12.65 -12.85
CA ASP A 146 -8.66 13.29 -12.93
C ASP A 146 -9.35 13.32 -11.57
N ARG A 147 -9.09 12.32 -10.72
CA ARG A 147 -9.62 12.20 -9.37
C ARG A 147 -8.82 11.20 -8.54
N VAL A 148 -8.80 11.43 -7.25
CA VAL A 148 -8.37 10.45 -6.24
C VAL A 148 -9.59 9.99 -5.47
N VAL A 149 -9.84 8.68 -5.46
CA VAL A 149 -10.97 8.08 -4.72
C VAL A 149 -10.48 7.52 -3.40
N VAL A 150 -11.07 7.98 -2.31
CA VAL A 150 -10.75 7.50 -0.97
C VAL A 150 -12.04 7.23 -0.20
N GLY A 151 -12.23 5.98 0.23
CA GLY A 151 -13.33 5.57 1.11
C GLY A 151 -12.82 5.44 2.55
N VAL A 152 -13.40 6.21 3.47
CA VAL A 152 -13.04 6.21 4.92
C VAL A 152 -14.28 6.30 5.78
N GLU A 153 -14.21 5.73 7.00
CA GLU A 153 -15.32 5.76 7.97
C GLU A 153 -15.14 6.86 9.03
N THR A 154 -13.91 7.26 9.33
CA THR A 154 -13.61 8.20 10.44
C THR A 154 -13.02 9.52 9.97
N LYS A 155 -13.17 10.56 10.80
CA LYS A 155 -12.53 11.86 10.54
C LYS A 155 -11.01 11.77 10.64
N ARG A 156 -10.48 10.89 11.52
CA ARG A 156 -9.04 10.67 11.70
C ARG A 156 -8.43 10.08 10.44
N ALA A 157 -9.01 9.01 9.89
CA ALA A 157 -8.57 8.44 8.63
C ALA A 157 -8.71 9.41 7.46
N ARG A 158 -9.80 10.22 7.41
CA ARG A 158 -9.97 11.24 6.38
C ARG A 158 -8.84 12.26 6.40
N LYS A 159 -8.40 12.68 7.61
CA LYS A 159 -7.30 13.62 7.75
C LYS A 159 -6.00 13.03 7.21
N VAL A 160 -5.64 11.82 7.67
CA VAL A 160 -4.42 11.13 7.23
C VAL A 160 -4.40 10.95 5.71
N MET A 161 -5.48 10.42 5.13
CA MET A 161 -5.56 10.22 3.67
C MET A 161 -5.56 11.55 2.91
N GLY A 162 -6.18 12.58 3.46
CA GLY A 162 -6.15 13.92 2.87
C GLY A 162 -4.74 14.53 2.87
N ASP A 163 -3.98 14.34 3.94
CA ASP A 163 -2.61 14.84 4.06
C ASP A 163 -1.66 14.09 3.10
N ILE A 164 -1.89 12.77 2.86
CA ILE A 164 -1.11 11.97 1.90
C ILE A 164 -1.27 12.48 0.45
N TYR A 165 -2.48 12.88 0.06
CA TYR A 165 -2.78 13.29 -1.31
C TYR A 165 -2.81 14.81 -1.51
N ARG A 166 -2.51 15.58 -0.48
CA ARG A 166 -2.39 17.02 -0.61
C ARG A 166 -0.97 17.36 -1.06
N PRO A 167 -0.80 18.03 -2.22
CA PRO A 167 0.52 18.43 -2.73
C PRO A 167 1.17 19.50 -1.85
#